data_2480f572136f3efca460d197cb5ba088
#
_entry.id   2480f572136f3efca460d197cb5ba088
#
_cell.length_a   1.000
_cell.length_b   1.000
_cell.length_c   1.000
_cell.angle_alpha   90.00
_cell.angle_beta   90.00
_cell.angle_gamma   90.00
#
_symmetry.space_group_name_H-M   'P 1'
#
loop_
_entity.id
_entity.type
_entity.pdbx_description
1 polymer ?
#
loop_
_entity_poly.entity_id
_entity_poly.type
_entity_poly.pdbx_seq_one_letter_code
_entity_poly.pdbx_strand_id
1 'polypeptide(L)'
;KELSDKACMSSTSFYRSFKRELGMSPIEFIIREKIKLAKKLLSDPLHNVSEVSYAAGFYDYNYFIRLFKKYEGVTPRQYQLMAVSS
;
A
#
# COMPACT_ATOMS: atom_id res chain seq x y z
N LYS A 1 19.27 -18.40 11.63
CA LYS A 1 18.29 -19.09 12.44
C LYS A 1 18.07 -18.45 13.76
N GLU A 2 19.15 -18.27 14.48
CA GLU A 2 19.04 -17.55 15.72
C GLU A 2 18.49 -16.19 15.50
N LEU A 3 18.90 -15.60 14.41
CA LEU A 3 18.41 -14.30 14.03
C LEU A 3 16.92 -14.33 13.81
N SER A 4 16.47 -15.41 13.23
CA SER A 4 15.06 -15.60 12.98
C SER A 4 14.26 -15.61 14.26
N ASP A 5 14.73 -16.36 15.24
CA ASP A 5 14.06 -16.46 16.52
C ASP A 5 14.02 -15.12 17.21
N LYS A 6 15.16 -14.45 17.22
CA LYS A 6 15.22 -13.13 17.82
C LYS A 6 14.34 -12.16 17.08
N ALA A 7 14.34 -12.27 15.78
CA ALA A 7 13.50 -11.41 14.97
C ALA A 7 12.04 -11.61 15.30
N CYS A 8 11.63 -12.83 15.57
CA CYS A 8 10.24 -13.09 15.92
C CYS A 8 9.86 -12.39 17.20
N MET A 9 10.67 -12.49 18.21
CA MET A 9 10.39 -11.82 19.47
C MET A 9 10.46 -10.32 19.30
N SER A 10 11.46 -9.85 18.60
CA SER A 10 11.59 -8.43 18.33
C SER A 10 10.43 -7.92 17.51
N SER A 11 9.98 -8.72 16.56
CA SER A 11 8.87 -8.34 15.73
C SER A 11 7.60 -8.14 16.52
N THR A 12 7.36 -9.02 17.50
CA THR A 12 6.18 -8.91 18.32
C THR A 12 6.20 -7.61 19.11
N SER A 13 7.33 -7.32 19.72
CA SER A 13 7.49 -6.11 20.50
C SER A 13 7.39 -4.88 19.62
N PHE A 14 8.04 -4.91 18.47
CA PHE A 14 8.00 -3.83 17.50
C PHE A 14 6.59 -3.59 17.02
N TYR A 15 5.86 -4.67 16.74
CA TYR A 15 4.50 -4.57 16.26
C TYR A 15 3.61 -3.83 17.27
N ARG A 16 3.73 -4.18 18.54
CA ARG A 16 2.94 -3.54 19.59
C ARG A 16 3.25 -2.06 19.72
N SER A 17 4.54 -1.74 19.74
CA SER A 17 4.97 -0.36 19.85
C SER A 17 4.51 0.45 18.64
N PHE A 18 4.68 -0.14 17.46
CA PHE A 18 4.31 0.51 16.22
C PHE A 18 2.83 0.84 16.22
N LYS A 19 2.00 -0.15 16.57
CA LYS A 19 0.57 0.04 16.56
C LYS A 19 0.13 1.07 17.59
N ARG A 20 0.78 1.06 18.75
CA ARG A 20 0.44 1.99 19.81
C ARG A 20 0.77 3.42 19.42
N GLU A 21 1.91 3.62 18.78
CA GLU A 21 2.35 4.97 18.42
C GLU A 21 1.68 5.51 17.18
N LEU A 22 1.48 4.66 16.17
CA LEU A 22 0.95 5.09 14.89
C LEU A 22 -0.51 4.75 14.68
N GLY A 23 -1.08 3.94 15.56
CA GLY A 23 -2.48 3.57 15.43
C GLY A 23 -2.76 2.54 14.37
N MET A 24 -1.72 1.94 13.79
CA MET A 24 -1.88 0.93 12.77
C MET A 24 -0.70 -0.04 12.81
N SER A 25 -0.92 -1.25 12.28
CA SER A 25 0.12 -2.25 12.23
C SER A 25 1.18 -1.88 11.19
N PRO A 26 2.38 -2.46 11.30
CA PRO A 26 3.41 -2.20 10.28
C PRO A 26 2.98 -2.59 8.88
N ILE A 27 2.24 -3.69 8.76
CA ILE A 27 1.76 -4.13 7.45
C ILE A 27 0.79 -3.10 6.89
N GLU A 28 -0.11 -2.62 7.70
CA GLU A 28 -1.07 -1.61 7.27
C GLU A 28 -0.36 -0.33 6.88
N PHE A 29 0.66 0.05 7.63
CA PHE A 29 1.44 1.23 7.31
C PHE A 29 2.10 1.10 5.95
N ILE A 30 2.71 -0.07 5.68
CA ILE A 30 3.36 -0.31 4.40
C ILE A 30 2.35 -0.25 3.27
N ILE A 31 1.18 -0.85 3.46
CA ILE A 31 0.15 -0.83 2.44
C ILE A 31 -0.29 0.60 2.15
N ARG A 32 -0.48 1.40 3.17
CA ARG A 32 -0.89 2.79 2.99
C ARG A 32 0.16 3.59 2.24
N GLU A 33 1.45 3.33 2.52
CA GLU A 33 2.52 4.01 1.80
C GLU A 33 2.55 3.59 0.33
N LYS A 34 2.29 2.31 0.06
CA LYS A 34 2.22 1.84 -1.32
C LYS A 34 1.03 2.47 -2.05
N ILE A 35 -0.10 2.57 -1.37
CA ILE A 35 -1.28 3.21 -1.96
C ILE A 35 -0.99 4.68 -2.25
N LYS A 36 -0.31 5.35 -1.35
CA LYS A 36 0.06 6.74 -1.55
C LYS A 36 0.92 6.91 -2.80
N LEU A 37 1.90 6.03 -2.97
CA LEU A 37 2.74 6.05 -4.15
C LEU A 37 1.93 5.77 -5.41
N ALA A 38 1.01 4.81 -5.33
CA ALA A 38 0.16 4.49 -6.47
C ALA A 38 -0.68 5.70 -6.88
N LYS A 39 -1.21 6.43 -5.91
CA LYS A 39 -2.00 7.62 -6.22
C LYS A 39 -1.16 8.65 -6.96
N LYS A 40 0.08 8.82 -6.53
CA LYS A 40 0.97 9.75 -7.19
C LYS A 40 1.22 9.34 -8.63
N LEU A 41 1.45 8.05 -8.85
CA LEU A 41 1.70 7.54 -10.20
C LEU A 41 0.45 7.62 -11.07
N LEU A 42 -0.72 7.38 -10.47
CA LEU A 42 -1.97 7.41 -11.22
C LEU A 42 -2.37 8.80 -11.68
N SER A 43 -1.82 9.83 -11.08
CA SER A 43 -2.14 11.18 -11.52
C SER A 43 -1.53 11.49 -12.89
N ASP A 44 -0.62 10.65 -13.37
CA ASP A 44 -0.10 10.76 -14.72
C ASP A 44 -0.91 9.85 -15.64
N PRO A 45 -1.65 10.41 -16.59
CA PRO A 45 -2.51 9.58 -17.45
C PRO A 45 -1.75 8.65 -18.38
N LEU A 46 -0.44 8.84 -18.52
CA LEU A 46 0.37 7.97 -19.35
C LEU A 46 0.68 6.62 -18.68
N HIS A 47 0.52 6.55 -17.37
CA HIS A 47 0.72 5.29 -16.65
C HIS A 47 -0.55 4.48 -16.67
N ASN A 48 -0.45 3.20 -17.02
CA ASN A 48 -1.62 2.34 -16.92
C ASN A 48 -1.68 1.74 -15.51
N VAL A 49 -2.86 1.30 -15.11
CA VAL A 49 -3.09 0.83 -13.76
C VAL A 49 -2.23 -0.38 -13.42
N SER A 50 -2.03 -1.28 -14.38
CA SER A 50 -1.22 -2.46 -14.17
C SER A 50 0.22 -2.09 -13.84
N GLU A 51 0.78 -1.16 -14.61
CA GLU A 51 2.14 -0.68 -14.35
C GLU A 51 2.24 -0.04 -12.99
N VAL A 52 1.24 0.73 -12.63
CA VAL A 52 1.22 1.41 -11.34
C VAL A 52 1.23 0.40 -10.20
N SER A 53 0.48 -0.70 -10.34
CA SER A 53 0.43 -1.68 -9.26
C SER A 53 1.82 -2.26 -8.98
N TYR A 54 2.56 -2.59 -10.03
CA TYR A 54 3.89 -3.15 -9.84
C TYR A 54 4.90 -2.08 -9.39
N ALA A 55 4.81 -0.90 -9.94
CA ALA A 55 5.71 0.19 -9.56
C ALA A 55 5.50 0.60 -8.11
N ALA A 56 4.28 0.47 -7.60
CA ALA A 56 3.99 0.79 -6.22
C ALA A 56 4.39 -0.32 -5.25
N GLY A 57 4.78 -1.48 -5.78
CA GLY A 57 5.26 -2.56 -4.94
C GLY A 57 4.27 -3.67 -4.69
N PHE A 58 3.21 -3.75 -5.47
CA PHE A 58 2.23 -4.84 -5.36
C PHE A 58 2.57 -5.92 -6.37
N TYR A 59 2.53 -7.18 -5.92
CA TYR A 59 2.83 -8.30 -6.79
C TYR A 59 1.60 -8.82 -7.52
N ASP A 60 0.41 -8.58 -6.93
CA ASP A 60 -0.83 -9.10 -7.48
C ASP A 60 -1.72 -7.91 -7.83
N TYR A 61 -2.01 -7.79 -9.13
CA TYR A 61 -2.83 -6.70 -9.64
C TYR A 61 -4.22 -6.69 -9.02
N ASN A 62 -4.85 -7.86 -8.88
CA ASN A 62 -6.18 -7.94 -8.31
C ASN A 62 -6.19 -7.56 -6.84
N TYR A 63 -5.14 -7.95 -6.13
CA TYR A 63 -4.98 -7.58 -4.73
C TYR A 63 -4.85 -6.06 -4.60
N PHE A 64 -4.07 -5.46 -5.48
CA PHE A 64 -3.89 -4.02 -5.51
C PHE A 64 -5.22 -3.30 -5.68
N ILE A 65 -6.02 -3.76 -6.65
CA ILE A 65 -7.30 -3.12 -6.92
C ILE A 65 -8.21 -3.18 -5.70
N ARG A 66 -8.26 -4.33 -5.04
CA ARG A 66 -9.10 -4.49 -3.85
C ARG A 66 -8.66 -3.60 -2.72
N LEU A 67 -7.34 -3.54 -2.48
CA LEU A 67 -6.82 -2.70 -1.41
C LEU A 67 -7.02 -1.24 -1.71
N PHE A 68 -6.76 -0.84 -2.93
CA PHE A 68 -6.94 0.56 -3.32
C PHE A 68 -8.38 0.99 -3.08
N LYS A 69 -9.32 0.18 -3.53
CA LYS A 69 -10.72 0.51 -3.34
C LYS A 69 -11.09 0.55 -1.86
N LYS A 70 -10.51 -0.36 -1.08
CA LYS A 70 -10.78 -0.41 0.35
C LYS A 70 -10.32 0.87 1.05
N TYR A 71 -9.15 1.36 0.70
CA TYR A 71 -8.57 2.52 1.36
C TYR A 71 -9.01 3.85 0.75
N GLU A 72 -9.29 3.87 -0.54
CA GLU A 72 -9.62 5.12 -1.23
C GLU A 72 -11.09 5.27 -1.59
N GLY A 73 -11.85 4.18 -1.52
CA GLY A 73 -13.27 4.23 -1.82
C GLY A 73 -13.60 4.13 -3.31
N VAL A 74 -12.60 4.17 -4.17
CA VAL A 74 -12.78 4.05 -5.61
C VAL A 74 -11.69 3.14 -6.16
N THR A 75 -11.92 2.61 -7.37
CA THR A 75 -10.90 1.77 -8.00
C THR A 75 -9.75 2.65 -8.49
N PRO A 76 -8.57 2.05 -8.72
CA PRO A 76 -7.45 2.83 -9.24
C PRO A 76 -7.78 3.51 -10.58
N ARG A 77 -8.52 2.83 -11.44
CA ARG A 77 -8.90 3.41 -12.72
C ARG A 77 -9.80 4.62 -12.53
N GLN A 78 -10.77 4.50 -11.62
CA GLN A 78 -11.66 5.61 -11.32
C GLN A 78 -10.89 6.78 -10.75
N TYR A 79 -9.95 6.49 -9.87
CA TYR A 79 -9.13 7.54 -9.29
C TYR A 79 -8.33 8.27 -10.38
N GLN A 80 -7.74 7.51 -11.30
CA GLN A 80 -6.95 8.09 -12.38
C GLN A 80 -7.80 9.02 -13.24
N LEU A 81 -9.01 8.57 -13.58
CA LEU A 81 -9.91 9.40 -14.38
C LEU A 81 -10.30 10.67 -13.65
N MET A 82 -10.53 10.58 -12.35
CA MET A 82 -10.86 11.74 -11.54
C MET A 82 -9.69 12.71 -11.47
N ALA A 83 -8.49 12.19 -11.31
CA ALA A 83 -7.30 13.04 -11.22
C ALA A 83 -7.05 13.77 -12.53
N VAL A 84 -7.30 13.10 -13.65
CA VAL A 84 -7.08 13.70 -14.96
C VAL A 84 -8.13 14.77 -15.22
N SER A 85 -9.36 14.55 -14.74
CA SER A 85 -10.44 15.50 -14.96
C SER A 85 -10.28 16.78 -14.16
N SER A 86 -9.53 16.70 -13.09
CA SER A 86 -9.30 17.88 -12.27
C SER A 86 -8.35 18.81 -12.94
#